data_d83c86848a58d7ce7a1f6db12ac02a19
#
_entry.id   d83c86848a58d7ce7a1f6db12ac02a19
#
_cell.length_a   1.000
_cell.length_b   1.000
_cell.length_c   1.000
_cell.angle_alpha   90.00
_cell.angle_beta   90.00
_cell.angle_gamma   90.00
#
_symmetry.space_group_name_H-M   'P 1'
#
loop_
_entity.id
_entity.type
_entity.pdbx_description
1 polymer ?
#
loop_
_entity_poly.entity_id
_entity_poly.type
_entity_poly.pdbx_seq_one_letter_code
_entity_poly.pdbx_strand_id
1 'polypeptide(L)'
;MSLNDSKIRNLKPSAKPFKVSDSNGLYLLIKPGGSRHWYLKYRINGKESRIALGAYPAVSLSDARQQREGIRKMLALNINPAQQRASERRACTPEKVFKTVALAWHKNNKKWSQNTADRLLASMNNHIFPVIGHLSVTELKPHHFIDLLKGIEEKGLLEVASRTRQHLSNIMRHAVHQGFIDTNPAANLDGVTAPPMRHHYPALPLERLPELIEHIEAYHQGRELTRLAVLLTLHLFIRSSELRFARWSEIDFINRIWTIPATREAIVGVRRSEEH
;
A
#
# COMPACT_ATOMS: atom_id res chain seq x y z
N MET A 1 -23.10 -30.60 -36.20
CA MET A 1 -23.54 -29.33 -36.87
C MET A 1 -23.06 -28.17 -35.99
N SER A 2 -22.39 -27.20 -36.57
CA SER A 2 -21.99 -25.99 -35.86
C SER A 2 -23.21 -25.07 -35.64
N LEU A 3 -23.28 -24.46 -34.46
CA LEU A 3 -24.30 -23.45 -34.18
C LEU A 3 -24.11 -22.20 -35.04
N ASN A 4 -25.19 -21.48 -35.29
CA ASN A 4 -25.17 -20.14 -35.84
C ASN A 4 -26.01 -19.21 -34.93
N ASP A 5 -25.78 -17.92 -35.02
CA ASP A 5 -26.40 -16.92 -34.14
C ASP A 5 -27.92 -16.84 -34.37
N SER A 6 -28.39 -17.02 -35.59
CA SER A 6 -29.81 -17.06 -35.94
C SER A 6 -30.52 -18.22 -35.24
N LYS A 7 -29.91 -19.41 -35.21
CA LYS A 7 -30.46 -20.56 -34.45
C LYS A 7 -30.53 -20.25 -32.95
N ILE A 8 -29.50 -19.66 -32.38
CA ILE A 8 -29.45 -19.34 -30.94
C ILE A 8 -30.59 -18.36 -30.56
N ARG A 9 -30.84 -17.34 -31.40
CA ARG A 9 -31.91 -16.34 -31.15
C ARG A 9 -33.28 -16.99 -31.15
N ASN A 10 -33.53 -17.92 -32.05
CA ASN A 10 -34.82 -18.58 -32.25
C ASN A 10 -35.12 -19.71 -31.25
N LEU A 11 -34.14 -20.07 -30.37
CA LEU A 11 -34.36 -21.10 -29.37
C LEU A 11 -35.30 -20.58 -28.26
N LYS A 12 -36.43 -21.29 -28.06
CA LYS A 12 -37.40 -21.00 -26.98
C LYS A 12 -37.04 -21.80 -25.73
N PRO A 13 -37.25 -21.25 -24.52
CA PRO A 13 -37.11 -21.99 -23.28
C PRO A 13 -38.10 -23.17 -23.25
N SER A 14 -37.72 -24.26 -22.62
CA SER A 14 -38.54 -25.44 -22.39
C SER A 14 -38.74 -25.66 -20.90
N ALA A 15 -39.71 -26.47 -20.48
CA ALA A 15 -39.99 -26.81 -19.10
C ALA A 15 -38.80 -27.45 -18.38
N LYS A 16 -37.88 -28.08 -19.11
CA LYS A 16 -36.63 -28.65 -18.55
C LYS A 16 -35.42 -27.95 -19.19
N PRO A 17 -34.30 -27.76 -18.44
CA PRO A 17 -33.08 -27.23 -19.02
C PRO A 17 -32.54 -28.16 -20.10
N PHE A 18 -32.16 -27.62 -21.25
CA PHE A 18 -31.59 -28.41 -22.35
C PHE A 18 -30.29 -27.79 -22.86
N LYS A 19 -29.47 -28.63 -23.48
CA LYS A 19 -28.17 -28.27 -24.03
C LYS A 19 -28.23 -28.26 -25.56
N VAL A 20 -27.65 -27.23 -26.17
CA VAL A 20 -27.44 -27.17 -27.60
C VAL A 20 -25.93 -27.16 -27.85
N SER A 21 -25.43 -28.22 -28.45
CA SER A 21 -24.00 -28.42 -28.69
C SER A 21 -23.52 -27.66 -29.92
N ASP A 22 -22.36 -27.07 -29.80
CA ASP A 22 -21.55 -26.56 -30.90
C ASP A 22 -20.43 -27.54 -31.23
N SER A 23 -19.27 -27.08 -31.63
CA SER A 23 -18.08 -27.89 -31.93
C SER A 23 -17.14 -28.00 -30.69
N ASN A 24 -16.38 -29.12 -30.63
CA ASN A 24 -15.26 -29.30 -29.69
C ASN A 24 -15.62 -29.11 -28.21
N GLY A 25 -16.76 -29.65 -27.76
CA GLY A 25 -17.19 -29.60 -26.36
C GLY A 25 -17.85 -28.31 -25.91
N LEU A 26 -17.98 -27.31 -26.79
CA LEU A 26 -18.73 -26.08 -26.52
C LEU A 26 -20.25 -26.36 -26.62
N TYR A 27 -21.02 -25.88 -25.65
CA TYR A 27 -22.48 -25.96 -25.71
C TYR A 27 -23.14 -24.80 -24.97
N LEU A 28 -24.34 -24.47 -25.42
CA LEU A 28 -25.22 -23.49 -24.77
C LEU A 28 -26.24 -24.24 -23.90
N LEU A 29 -26.30 -23.90 -22.64
CA LEU A 29 -27.33 -24.39 -21.72
C LEU A 29 -28.44 -23.37 -21.62
N ILE A 30 -29.67 -23.79 -21.93
CA ILE A 30 -30.88 -22.97 -21.82
C ILE A 30 -31.68 -23.47 -20.63
N LYS A 31 -31.95 -22.58 -19.68
CA LYS A 31 -32.78 -22.89 -18.50
C LYS A 31 -34.24 -22.52 -18.74
N PRO A 32 -35.19 -23.11 -17.97
CA PRO A 32 -36.63 -22.81 -18.12
C PRO A 32 -36.98 -21.34 -17.98
N GLY A 33 -36.25 -20.58 -17.14
CA GLY A 33 -36.40 -19.14 -16.99
C GLY A 33 -35.79 -18.30 -18.13
N GLY A 34 -35.43 -18.91 -19.26
CA GLY A 34 -34.92 -18.20 -20.47
C GLY A 34 -33.45 -17.83 -20.40
N SER A 35 -32.77 -18.00 -19.29
CA SER A 35 -31.33 -17.70 -19.19
C SER A 35 -30.50 -18.68 -20.02
N ARG A 36 -29.53 -18.14 -20.76
CA ARG A 36 -28.65 -18.87 -21.69
C ARG A 36 -27.21 -18.70 -21.27
N HIS A 37 -26.48 -19.80 -21.06
CA HIS A 37 -25.09 -19.76 -20.60
C HIS A 37 -24.23 -20.69 -21.42
N TRP A 38 -23.06 -20.19 -21.83
CA TRP A 38 -22.04 -20.95 -22.52
C TRP A 38 -21.24 -21.79 -21.55
N TYR A 39 -20.99 -23.05 -21.90
CA TYR A 39 -20.15 -24.01 -21.18
C TYR A 39 -19.23 -24.72 -22.17
N LEU A 40 -18.02 -25.02 -21.69
CA LEU A 40 -17.10 -25.92 -22.35
C LEU A 40 -16.92 -27.17 -21.52
N LYS A 41 -17.17 -28.33 -22.14
CA LYS A 41 -16.89 -29.65 -21.59
C LYS A 41 -15.49 -30.06 -22.02
N TYR A 42 -14.65 -30.49 -21.09
CA TYR A 42 -13.27 -30.91 -21.36
C TYR A 42 -12.86 -32.07 -20.47
N ARG A 43 -11.76 -32.76 -20.82
CA ARG A 43 -11.12 -33.79 -20.02
C ARG A 43 -9.73 -33.39 -19.63
N ILE A 44 -9.35 -33.64 -18.40
CA ILE A 44 -7.99 -33.48 -17.88
C ILE A 44 -7.68 -34.61 -16.92
N ASN A 45 -6.53 -35.24 -17.01
CA ASN A 45 -6.11 -36.39 -16.21
C ASN A 45 -7.19 -37.50 -16.15
N GLY A 46 -7.80 -37.82 -17.31
CA GLY A 46 -8.84 -38.82 -17.42
C GLY A 46 -10.22 -38.44 -16.86
N LYS A 47 -10.34 -37.31 -16.11
CA LYS A 47 -11.60 -36.87 -15.53
C LYS A 47 -12.30 -35.86 -16.43
N GLU A 48 -13.61 -36.00 -16.56
CA GLU A 48 -14.45 -35.07 -17.29
C GLU A 48 -14.83 -33.89 -16.38
N SER A 49 -14.73 -32.67 -16.93
CA SER A 49 -15.06 -31.41 -16.24
C SER A 49 -15.76 -30.46 -17.18
N ARG A 50 -16.37 -29.42 -16.62
CA ARG A 50 -17.00 -28.33 -17.38
C ARG A 50 -16.61 -26.97 -16.81
N ILE A 51 -16.49 -25.97 -17.68
CA ILE A 51 -16.23 -24.58 -17.27
C ILE A 51 -17.27 -23.66 -17.93
N ALA A 52 -17.77 -22.69 -17.17
CA ALA A 52 -18.67 -21.65 -17.70
C ALA A 52 -17.86 -20.58 -18.42
N LEU A 53 -18.31 -20.16 -19.61
CA LEU A 53 -17.67 -19.12 -20.40
C LEU A 53 -18.40 -17.77 -20.31
N GLY A 54 -19.68 -17.76 -19.94
CA GLY A 54 -20.47 -16.55 -19.75
C GLY A 54 -21.91 -16.70 -20.24
N ALA A 55 -22.70 -15.64 -20.05
CA ALA A 55 -24.09 -15.59 -20.42
C ALA A 55 -24.25 -15.01 -21.84
N TYR A 56 -25.12 -15.62 -22.64
CA TYR A 56 -25.56 -15.05 -23.91
C TYR A 56 -26.70 -14.04 -23.63
N PRO A 57 -26.74 -12.84 -24.25
CA PRO A 57 -25.89 -12.41 -25.36
C PRO A 57 -24.62 -11.65 -24.98
N ALA A 58 -24.35 -11.41 -23.71
CA ALA A 58 -23.14 -10.70 -23.25
C ALA A 58 -21.84 -11.35 -23.77
N VAL A 59 -21.82 -12.67 -23.88
CA VAL A 59 -20.78 -13.44 -24.59
C VAL A 59 -21.41 -13.96 -25.87
N SER A 60 -20.97 -13.47 -27.02
CA SER A 60 -21.41 -13.92 -28.33
C SER A 60 -20.92 -15.34 -28.63
N LEU A 61 -21.46 -15.95 -29.71
CA LEU A 61 -20.98 -17.25 -30.21
C LEU A 61 -19.50 -17.17 -30.64
N SER A 62 -19.08 -16.06 -31.22
CA SER A 62 -17.69 -15.82 -31.64
C SER A 62 -16.77 -15.78 -30.43
N ASP A 63 -17.14 -15.01 -29.39
CA ASP A 63 -16.35 -14.88 -28.15
C ASP A 63 -16.26 -16.23 -27.41
N ALA A 64 -17.36 -16.98 -27.35
CA ALA A 64 -17.37 -18.31 -26.74
C ALA A 64 -16.43 -19.28 -27.49
N ARG A 65 -16.36 -19.21 -28.80
CA ARG A 65 -15.42 -19.99 -29.63
C ARG A 65 -13.96 -19.56 -29.37
N GLN A 66 -13.71 -18.27 -29.31
CA GLN A 66 -12.37 -17.74 -29.00
C GLN A 66 -11.89 -18.18 -27.59
N GLN A 67 -12.75 -18.07 -26.58
CA GLN A 67 -12.45 -18.54 -25.24
C GLN A 67 -12.21 -20.06 -25.20
N ARG A 68 -12.99 -20.85 -25.97
CA ARG A 68 -12.76 -22.29 -26.11
C ARG A 68 -11.36 -22.59 -26.64
N GLU A 69 -10.92 -21.90 -27.69
CA GLU A 69 -9.57 -22.12 -28.25
C GLU A 69 -8.47 -21.74 -27.24
N GLY A 70 -8.65 -20.66 -26.48
CA GLY A 70 -7.75 -20.30 -25.39
C GLY A 70 -7.65 -21.42 -24.32
N ILE A 71 -8.79 -21.95 -23.88
CA ILE A 71 -8.83 -23.05 -22.92
C ILE A 71 -8.20 -24.32 -23.48
N ARG A 72 -8.42 -24.63 -24.75
CA ARG A 72 -7.79 -25.79 -25.40
C ARG A 72 -6.26 -25.68 -25.45
N LYS A 73 -5.72 -24.46 -25.67
CA LYS A 73 -4.27 -24.22 -25.58
C LYS A 73 -3.74 -24.51 -24.16
N MET A 74 -4.45 -24.07 -23.12
CA MET A 74 -4.08 -24.36 -21.73
C MET A 74 -4.10 -25.87 -21.46
N LEU A 75 -5.14 -26.58 -21.91
CA LEU A 75 -5.24 -28.04 -21.76
C LEU A 75 -4.12 -28.79 -22.49
N ALA A 76 -3.70 -28.31 -23.67
CA ALA A 76 -2.56 -28.87 -24.40
C ALA A 76 -1.23 -28.70 -23.64
N LEU A 77 -1.12 -27.66 -22.79
CA LEU A 77 0.00 -27.42 -21.88
C LEU A 77 -0.20 -28.14 -20.51
N ASN A 78 -1.19 -29.02 -20.40
CA ASN A 78 -1.55 -29.73 -19.16
C ASN A 78 -1.95 -28.81 -17.98
N ILE A 79 -2.39 -27.59 -18.26
CA ILE A 79 -2.86 -26.60 -17.28
C ILE A 79 -4.35 -26.78 -17.07
N ASN A 80 -4.81 -26.96 -15.81
CA ASN A 80 -6.23 -27.08 -15.49
C ASN A 80 -6.92 -25.70 -15.49
N PRO A 81 -7.84 -25.42 -16.41
CA PRO A 81 -8.49 -24.11 -16.53
C PRO A 81 -9.31 -23.71 -15.31
N ALA A 82 -9.89 -24.68 -14.60
CA ALA A 82 -10.67 -24.44 -13.40
C ALA A 82 -9.76 -24.06 -12.21
N GLN A 83 -8.61 -24.69 -12.08
CA GLN A 83 -7.60 -24.34 -11.07
C GLN A 83 -6.99 -22.96 -11.35
N GLN A 84 -6.69 -22.68 -12.61
CA GLN A 84 -6.17 -21.37 -13.02
C GLN A 84 -7.15 -20.24 -12.64
N ARG A 85 -8.42 -20.36 -13.01
CA ARG A 85 -9.44 -19.37 -12.63
C ARG A 85 -9.67 -19.29 -11.12
N ALA A 86 -9.53 -20.40 -10.40
CA ALA A 86 -9.63 -20.39 -8.93
C ALA A 86 -8.43 -19.68 -8.29
N SER A 87 -7.22 -19.87 -8.83
CA SER A 87 -6.02 -19.14 -8.37
C SER A 87 -6.12 -17.64 -8.67
N GLU A 88 -6.56 -17.25 -9.87
CA GLU A 88 -6.81 -15.87 -10.23
C GLU A 88 -7.85 -15.20 -9.30
N ARG A 89 -8.97 -15.88 -9.01
CA ARG A 89 -9.97 -15.38 -8.05
C ARG A 89 -9.43 -15.28 -6.64
N ARG A 90 -8.58 -16.19 -6.19
CA ARG A 90 -7.91 -16.12 -4.88
C ARG A 90 -6.88 -14.99 -4.82
N ALA A 91 -6.22 -14.69 -5.93
CA ALA A 91 -5.32 -13.55 -6.04
C ALA A 91 -6.06 -12.22 -5.88
N CYS A 92 -7.30 -12.12 -6.37
CA CYS A 92 -8.14 -10.92 -6.31
C CYS A 92 -9.08 -10.88 -5.09
N THR A 93 -8.78 -11.56 -3.97
CA THR A 93 -9.56 -11.39 -2.74
C THR A 93 -9.35 -9.99 -2.16
N PRO A 94 -10.40 -9.31 -1.65
CA PRO A 94 -10.29 -7.95 -1.08
C PRO A 94 -9.22 -7.83 0.01
N GLU A 95 -8.97 -8.90 0.74
CA GLU A 95 -7.94 -8.98 1.79
C GLU A 95 -6.51 -8.87 1.25
N LYS A 96 -6.28 -9.28 -0.01
CA LYS A 96 -4.98 -9.26 -0.67
C LYS A 96 -4.73 -8.00 -1.49
N VAL A 97 -5.66 -7.06 -1.51
CA VAL A 97 -5.46 -5.75 -2.14
C VAL A 97 -4.39 -4.99 -1.37
N PHE A 98 -3.40 -4.42 -2.06
CA PHE A 98 -2.27 -3.73 -1.43
C PHE A 98 -2.71 -2.67 -0.40
N LYS A 99 -3.72 -1.86 -0.73
CA LYS A 99 -4.26 -0.85 0.19
C LYS A 99 -4.76 -1.47 1.49
N THR A 100 -5.48 -2.60 1.43
CA THR A 100 -5.98 -3.30 2.62
C THR A 100 -4.83 -3.82 3.48
N VAL A 101 -3.82 -4.44 2.85
CA VAL A 101 -2.62 -4.96 3.53
C VAL A 101 -1.81 -3.83 4.18
N ALA A 102 -1.64 -2.71 3.47
CA ALA A 102 -0.92 -1.55 3.98
C ALA A 102 -1.63 -0.91 5.18
N LEU A 103 -2.95 -0.78 5.14
CA LEU A 103 -3.74 -0.26 6.26
C LEU A 103 -3.72 -1.21 7.47
N ALA A 104 -3.75 -2.53 7.25
CA ALA A 104 -3.59 -3.52 8.31
C ALA A 104 -2.21 -3.43 8.96
N TRP A 105 -1.14 -3.33 8.16
CA TRP A 105 0.21 -3.11 8.64
C TRP A 105 0.33 -1.82 9.46
N HIS A 106 -0.24 -0.73 8.97
CA HIS A 106 -0.26 0.57 9.65
C HIS A 106 -0.94 0.47 11.02
N LYS A 107 -2.13 -0.14 11.08
CA LYS A 107 -2.91 -0.32 12.32
C LYS A 107 -2.19 -1.20 13.35
N ASN A 108 -1.47 -2.22 12.90
CA ASN A 108 -0.77 -3.15 13.77
C ASN A 108 0.51 -2.58 14.39
N ASN A 109 1.02 -1.46 13.87
CA ASN A 109 2.25 -0.85 14.36
C ASN A 109 1.97 0.14 15.51
N LYS A 110 1.87 -0.39 16.72
CA LYS A 110 1.58 0.37 17.95
C LYS A 110 2.75 1.22 18.47
N LYS A 111 3.94 1.13 17.84
CA LYS A 111 5.15 1.84 18.31
C LYS A 111 5.20 3.30 17.87
N TRP A 112 4.38 3.71 16.92
CA TRP A 112 4.37 5.08 16.42
C TRP A 112 3.56 6.02 17.31
N SER A 113 4.06 7.26 17.45
CA SER A 113 3.21 8.35 17.94
C SER A 113 2.09 8.62 16.95
N GLN A 114 0.97 9.18 17.43
CA GLN A 114 -0.19 9.51 16.56
C GLN A 114 0.23 10.38 15.38
N ASN A 115 1.03 11.42 15.61
CA ASN A 115 1.53 12.32 14.56
C ASN A 115 2.36 11.57 13.48
N THR A 116 3.19 10.61 13.91
CA THR A 116 3.96 9.78 12.96
C THR A 116 3.04 8.87 12.13
N ALA A 117 2.04 8.27 12.77
CA ALA A 117 1.07 7.43 12.08
C ALA A 117 0.25 8.22 11.04
N ASP A 118 -0.20 9.43 11.41
CA ASP A 118 -0.99 10.29 10.53
C ASP A 118 -0.16 10.78 9.32
N ARG A 119 1.09 11.21 9.55
CA ARG A 119 2.01 11.60 8.47
C ARG A 119 2.30 10.44 7.50
N LEU A 120 2.49 9.25 8.02
CA LEU A 120 2.70 8.06 7.19
C LEU A 120 1.46 7.72 6.37
N LEU A 121 0.27 7.76 6.99
CA LEU A 121 -0.98 7.51 6.28
C LEU A 121 -1.22 8.55 5.17
N ALA A 122 -0.96 9.83 5.45
CA ALA A 122 -1.02 10.90 4.45
C ALA A 122 -0.04 10.64 3.29
N SER A 123 1.19 10.24 3.59
CA SER A 123 2.18 9.88 2.56
C SER A 123 1.72 8.70 1.70
N MET A 124 1.14 7.65 2.30
CA MET A 124 0.60 6.52 1.56
C MET A 124 -0.56 6.93 0.65
N ASN A 125 -1.48 7.77 1.14
CA ASN A 125 -2.61 8.26 0.36
C ASN A 125 -2.17 9.12 -0.83
N ASN A 126 -1.13 9.94 -0.66
CA ASN A 126 -0.68 10.89 -1.68
C ASN A 126 0.22 10.23 -2.74
N HIS A 127 1.05 9.26 -2.37
CA HIS A 127 2.11 8.76 -3.24
C HIS A 127 1.96 7.29 -3.62
N ILE A 128 1.41 6.43 -2.75
CA ILE A 128 1.41 4.98 -2.96
C ILE A 128 0.06 4.49 -3.49
N PHE A 129 -1.02 4.79 -2.79
CA PHE A 129 -2.35 4.23 -3.09
C PHE A 129 -2.91 4.64 -4.47
N PRO A 130 -2.66 5.85 -5.00
CA PRO A 130 -3.11 6.19 -6.35
C PRO A 130 -2.50 5.32 -7.44
N VAL A 131 -1.27 4.81 -7.23
CA VAL A 131 -0.52 4.04 -8.22
C VAL A 131 -0.75 2.55 -8.09
N ILE A 132 -0.51 1.98 -6.90
CA ILE A 132 -0.54 0.52 -6.69
C ILE A 132 -1.59 0.06 -5.68
N GLY A 133 -2.34 0.97 -5.07
CA GLY A 133 -3.27 0.65 -3.99
C GLY A 133 -4.37 -0.33 -4.37
N HIS A 134 -4.78 -0.35 -5.64
CA HIS A 134 -5.84 -1.20 -6.18
C HIS A 134 -5.36 -2.60 -6.62
N LEU A 135 -4.04 -2.79 -6.74
CA LEU A 135 -3.45 -4.05 -7.20
C LEU A 135 -3.42 -5.08 -6.07
N SER A 136 -3.49 -6.36 -6.43
CA SER A 136 -3.28 -7.45 -5.48
C SER A 136 -1.79 -7.56 -5.13
N VAL A 137 -1.46 -7.84 -3.85
CA VAL A 137 -0.06 -8.08 -3.43
C VAL A 137 0.57 -9.27 -4.15
N THR A 138 -0.23 -10.22 -4.66
CA THR A 138 0.23 -11.37 -5.44
C THR A 138 0.61 -11.02 -6.87
N GLU A 139 0.13 -9.89 -7.40
CA GLU A 139 0.41 -9.41 -8.76
C GLU A 139 1.54 -8.40 -8.81
N LEU A 140 1.91 -7.84 -7.64
CA LEU A 140 2.97 -6.84 -7.53
C LEU A 140 4.34 -7.44 -7.83
N LYS A 141 5.03 -6.81 -8.78
CA LYS A 141 6.39 -7.17 -9.22
C LYS A 141 7.34 -6.00 -8.95
N PRO A 142 8.66 -6.22 -8.91
CA PRO A 142 9.63 -5.16 -8.64
C PRO A 142 9.47 -3.91 -9.50
N HIS A 143 9.12 -4.05 -10.79
CA HIS A 143 8.96 -2.90 -11.69
C HIS A 143 7.85 -1.92 -11.23
N HIS A 144 6.73 -2.40 -10.67
CA HIS A 144 5.68 -1.51 -10.17
C HIS A 144 6.19 -0.57 -9.07
N PHE A 145 7.08 -1.07 -8.20
CA PHE A 145 7.69 -0.24 -7.15
C PHE A 145 8.73 0.71 -7.71
N ILE A 146 9.51 0.26 -8.71
CA ILE A 146 10.52 1.08 -9.39
C ILE A 146 9.83 2.26 -10.08
N ASP A 147 8.77 2.03 -10.85
CA ASP A 147 8.03 3.06 -11.57
C ASP A 147 7.41 4.07 -10.58
N LEU A 148 6.85 3.59 -9.47
CA LEU A 148 6.32 4.44 -8.41
C LEU A 148 7.41 5.33 -7.80
N LEU A 149 8.57 4.76 -7.45
CA LEU A 149 9.68 5.49 -6.83
C LEU A 149 10.28 6.53 -7.78
N LYS A 150 10.45 6.18 -9.06
CA LYS A 150 10.91 7.11 -10.09
C LYS A 150 9.93 8.27 -10.29
N GLY A 151 8.63 8.00 -10.30
CA GLY A 151 7.62 9.06 -10.40
C GLY A 151 7.60 10.02 -9.18
N ILE A 152 8.09 9.60 -8.01
CA ILE A 152 8.32 10.49 -6.86
C ILE A 152 9.63 11.27 -7.04
N GLU A 153 10.68 10.62 -7.53
CA GLU A 153 11.98 11.24 -7.81
C GLU A 153 11.89 12.33 -8.86
N GLU A 154 11.15 12.11 -9.94
CA GLU A 154 10.90 13.12 -11.00
C GLU A 154 10.24 14.41 -10.47
N LYS A 155 9.52 14.31 -9.35
CA LYS A 155 8.97 15.48 -8.64
C LYS A 155 9.99 16.18 -7.73
N GLY A 156 11.24 15.73 -7.70
CA GLY A 156 12.30 16.26 -6.84
C GLY A 156 12.20 15.84 -5.36
N LEU A 157 11.31 14.91 -5.02
CA LEU A 157 11.00 14.51 -3.64
C LEU A 157 11.86 13.32 -3.17
N LEU A 158 13.19 13.44 -3.24
CA LEU A 158 14.13 12.34 -2.95
C LEU A 158 13.98 11.76 -1.54
N GLU A 159 13.77 12.62 -0.52
CA GLU A 159 13.55 12.18 0.86
C GLU A 159 12.26 11.36 0.99
N VAL A 160 11.18 11.79 0.30
CA VAL A 160 9.91 11.06 0.26
C VAL A 160 10.09 9.72 -0.48
N ALA A 161 10.82 9.69 -1.58
CA ALA A 161 11.12 8.47 -2.33
C ALA A 161 11.87 7.46 -1.45
N SER A 162 12.92 7.90 -0.74
CA SER A 162 13.69 7.07 0.16
C SER A 162 12.83 6.46 1.28
N ARG A 163 12.00 7.28 1.94
CA ARG A 163 11.06 6.80 2.97
C ARG A 163 9.99 5.87 2.40
N THR A 164 9.45 6.22 1.24
CA THR A 164 8.46 5.38 0.54
C THR A 164 9.02 4.00 0.23
N ARG A 165 10.26 3.91 -0.26
CA ARG A 165 10.96 2.65 -0.50
C ARG A 165 11.00 1.78 0.75
N GLN A 166 11.35 2.36 1.90
CA GLN A 166 11.40 1.64 3.18
C GLN A 166 10.01 1.15 3.61
N HIS A 167 8.98 1.99 3.42
CA HIS A 167 7.60 1.60 3.76
C HIS A 167 7.09 0.48 2.86
N LEU A 168 7.34 0.54 1.56
CA LEU A 168 6.97 -0.51 0.61
C LEU A 168 7.60 -1.86 1.00
N SER A 169 8.90 -1.88 1.31
CA SER A 169 9.58 -3.10 1.77
C SER A 169 8.97 -3.66 3.05
N ASN A 170 8.60 -2.80 4.02
CA ASN A 170 7.98 -3.22 5.27
C ASN A 170 6.55 -3.74 5.08
N ILE A 171 5.75 -3.09 4.24
CA ILE A 171 4.38 -3.54 3.91
C ILE A 171 4.42 -4.90 3.22
N MET A 172 5.29 -5.07 2.24
CA MET A 172 5.42 -6.35 1.53
C MET A 172 6.00 -7.45 2.43
N ARG A 173 6.88 -7.12 3.37
CA ARG A 173 7.32 -8.06 4.41
C ARG A 173 6.15 -8.49 5.31
N HIS A 174 5.27 -7.57 5.67
CA HIS A 174 4.04 -7.90 6.39
C HIS A 174 3.16 -8.85 5.59
N ALA A 175 3.02 -8.65 4.26
CA ALA A 175 2.27 -9.55 3.38
C ALA A 175 2.87 -10.97 3.36
N VAL A 176 4.20 -11.10 3.41
CA VAL A 176 4.89 -12.41 3.56
C VAL A 176 4.55 -13.05 4.90
N HIS A 177 4.61 -12.29 6.01
CA HIS A 177 4.27 -12.80 7.34
C HIS A 177 2.80 -13.25 7.47
N GLN A 178 1.89 -12.63 6.68
CA GLN A 178 0.49 -13.05 6.59
C GLN A 178 0.27 -14.26 5.66
N GLY A 179 1.29 -14.76 4.99
CA GLY A 179 1.20 -15.85 4.03
C GLY A 179 0.45 -15.50 2.75
N PHE A 180 0.36 -14.21 2.40
CA PHE A 180 -0.27 -13.77 1.15
C PHE A 180 0.65 -13.96 -0.05
N ILE A 181 1.95 -13.88 0.15
CA ILE A 181 3.03 -14.06 -0.83
C ILE A 181 4.20 -14.80 -0.18
N ASP A 182 4.99 -15.51 -0.98
CA ASP A 182 6.13 -16.30 -0.51
C ASP A 182 7.41 -15.47 -0.39
N THR A 183 7.58 -14.48 -1.25
CA THR A 183 8.78 -13.63 -1.32
C THR A 183 8.41 -12.16 -1.37
N ASN A 184 9.28 -11.30 -0.84
CA ASN A 184 9.08 -9.86 -0.85
C ASN A 184 9.61 -9.24 -2.16
N PRO A 185 8.74 -8.81 -3.10
CA PRO A 185 9.21 -8.22 -4.37
C PRO A 185 9.78 -6.79 -4.20
N ALA A 186 9.64 -6.19 -3.02
CA ALA A 186 10.21 -4.88 -2.68
C ALA A 186 11.47 -4.98 -1.80
N ALA A 187 12.10 -6.18 -1.70
CA ALA A 187 13.28 -6.37 -0.84
C ALA A 187 14.52 -5.65 -1.38
N ASN A 188 14.73 -5.70 -2.70
CA ASN A 188 15.95 -5.22 -3.37
C ASN A 188 15.65 -3.99 -4.22
N LEU A 189 15.23 -2.90 -3.57
CA LEU A 189 14.99 -1.60 -4.22
C LEU A 189 16.10 -0.59 -3.92
N ASP A 190 17.23 -1.04 -3.38
CA ASP A 190 18.38 -0.17 -3.10
C ASP A 190 19.00 0.31 -4.41
N GLY A 191 19.34 1.62 -4.46
CA GLY A 191 19.91 2.23 -5.65
C GLY A 191 18.92 2.57 -6.77
N VAL A 192 17.63 2.31 -6.61
CA VAL A 192 16.58 2.65 -7.60
C VAL A 192 16.41 4.17 -7.74
N THR A 193 16.57 4.91 -6.65
CA THR A 193 16.49 6.37 -6.61
C THR A 193 17.79 6.96 -6.09
N ALA A 194 18.11 8.18 -6.51
CA ALA A 194 19.25 8.89 -5.97
C ALA A 194 19.11 9.10 -4.44
N PRO A 195 20.22 9.02 -3.71
CA PRO A 195 20.16 9.32 -2.27
C PRO A 195 19.82 10.79 -2.05
N PRO A 196 18.98 11.10 -1.04
CA PRO A 196 18.67 12.49 -0.72
C PRO A 196 19.94 13.23 -0.31
N MET A 197 20.13 14.43 -0.86
CA MET A 197 21.23 15.27 -0.46
C MET A 197 21.00 15.74 0.98
N ARG A 198 21.85 15.30 1.89
CA ARG A 198 21.83 15.73 3.28
C ARG A 198 22.62 17.02 3.43
N HIS A 199 21.93 18.14 3.55
CA HIS A 199 22.54 19.36 4.01
C HIS A 199 22.53 19.36 5.54
N HIS A 200 23.73 19.41 6.13
CA HIS A 200 23.83 19.67 7.57
C HIS A 200 23.40 21.10 7.84
N TYR A 201 22.67 21.31 8.93
CA TYR A 201 22.41 22.67 9.38
C TYR A 201 23.75 23.38 9.61
N PRO A 202 23.85 24.68 9.27
CA PRO A 202 25.04 25.45 9.54
C PRO A 202 25.35 25.40 11.05
N ALA A 203 26.53 24.95 11.41
CA ALA A 203 27.02 25.00 12.78
C ALA A 203 27.77 26.29 12.99
N LEU A 204 27.54 26.93 14.13
CA LEU A 204 28.35 28.09 14.54
C LEU A 204 29.75 27.59 14.94
N PRO A 205 30.83 28.10 14.37
CA PRO A 205 32.19 27.84 14.83
C PRO A 205 32.32 28.19 16.32
N LEU A 206 33.10 27.40 17.06
CA LEU A 206 33.23 27.58 18.51
C LEU A 206 33.82 28.94 18.88
N GLU A 207 34.69 29.48 18.03
CA GLU A 207 35.32 30.82 18.14
C GLU A 207 34.28 31.94 18.14
N ARG A 208 33.13 31.74 17.50
CA ARG A 208 32.03 32.70 17.43
C ARG A 208 30.98 32.54 18.53
N LEU A 209 31.21 31.66 19.47
CA LEU A 209 30.27 31.44 20.59
C LEU A 209 30.14 32.69 21.48
N PRO A 210 31.22 33.46 21.81
CA PRO A 210 31.08 34.69 22.56
C PRO A 210 30.17 35.72 21.86
N GLU A 211 30.34 35.89 20.55
CA GLU A 211 29.48 36.76 19.70
C GLU A 211 28.00 36.35 19.81
N LEU A 212 27.68 35.04 19.76
CA LEU A 212 26.33 34.57 19.94
C LEU A 212 25.76 34.92 21.31
N ILE A 213 26.56 34.77 22.39
CA ILE A 213 26.13 35.09 23.75
C ILE A 213 25.83 36.58 23.88
N GLU A 214 26.70 37.47 23.37
CA GLU A 214 26.49 38.92 23.35
C GLU A 214 25.19 39.30 22.64
N HIS A 215 24.92 38.69 21.47
CA HIS A 215 23.66 38.89 20.74
C HIS A 215 22.42 38.44 21.50
N ILE A 216 22.51 37.31 22.21
CA ILE A 216 21.42 36.79 23.04
C ILE A 216 21.18 37.72 24.23
N GLU A 217 22.22 38.22 24.86
CA GLU A 217 22.11 39.15 25.99
C GLU A 217 21.54 40.50 25.57
N ALA A 218 21.94 41.01 24.40
CA ALA A 218 21.43 42.23 23.82
C ALA A 218 20.01 42.10 23.23
N TYR A 219 19.44 40.92 23.19
CA TYR A 219 18.12 40.70 22.61
C TYR A 219 16.99 41.17 23.51
N HIS A 220 16.50 42.38 23.25
CA HIS A 220 15.42 43.02 24.03
C HIS A 220 14.10 43.17 23.23
N GLN A 221 14.07 42.75 21.97
CA GLN A 221 12.90 42.95 21.09
C GLN A 221 11.79 41.91 21.29
N GLY A 222 12.01 40.84 22.06
CA GLY A 222 11.06 39.74 22.31
C GLY A 222 10.72 39.57 23.78
N ARG A 223 10.07 38.43 24.08
CA ARG A 223 9.79 38.10 25.47
C ARG A 223 11.08 37.69 26.18
N GLU A 224 11.31 38.21 27.36
CA GLU A 224 12.46 37.88 28.20
C GLU A 224 12.59 36.37 28.45
N LEU A 225 11.46 35.65 28.66
CA LEU A 225 11.44 34.21 28.76
C LEU A 225 12.06 33.50 27.56
N THR A 226 11.92 34.01 26.35
CA THR A 226 12.54 33.43 25.14
C THR A 226 14.06 33.53 25.22
N ARG A 227 14.58 34.69 25.61
CA ARG A 227 16.02 34.90 25.80
C ARG A 227 16.59 33.96 26.85
N LEU A 228 15.94 33.90 28.00
CA LEU A 228 16.34 33.01 29.10
C LEU A 228 16.27 31.53 28.69
N ALA A 229 15.24 31.13 27.92
CA ALA A 229 15.10 29.76 27.42
C ALA A 229 16.23 29.40 26.44
N VAL A 230 16.64 30.32 25.55
CA VAL A 230 17.77 30.10 24.64
C VAL A 230 19.08 29.95 25.42
N LEU A 231 19.35 30.83 26.39
CA LEU A 231 20.52 30.73 27.26
C LEU A 231 20.54 29.41 28.03
N LEU A 232 19.42 29.00 28.62
CA LEU A 232 19.32 27.76 29.35
C LEU A 232 19.52 26.53 28.44
N THR A 233 19.01 26.58 27.22
CA THR A 233 19.25 25.54 26.21
C THR A 233 20.74 25.43 25.87
N LEU A 234 21.43 26.57 25.76
CA LEU A 234 22.85 26.61 25.49
C LEU A 234 23.68 26.00 26.64
N HIS A 235 23.31 26.28 27.89
CA HIS A 235 23.99 25.75 29.05
C HIS A 235 23.73 24.26 29.29
N LEU A 236 22.52 23.78 29.06
CA LEU A 236 22.08 22.42 29.37
C LEU A 236 22.09 21.46 28.19
N PHE A 237 22.23 21.94 26.97
CA PHE A 237 22.18 21.13 25.74
C PHE A 237 20.95 20.20 25.64
N ILE A 238 19.82 20.66 26.20
CA ILE A 238 18.56 19.92 26.16
C ILE A 238 17.75 20.27 24.90
N ARG A 239 16.81 19.39 24.57
CA ARG A 239 15.88 19.69 23.46
C ARG A 239 14.95 20.83 23.86
N SER A 240 14.62 21.70 22.90
CA SER A 240 13.69 22.83 23.11
C SER A 240 12.32 22.37 23.62
N SER A 241 11.84 21.19 23.21
CA SER A 241 10.63 20.57 23.72
C SER A 241 10.69 20.24 25.20
N GLU A 242 11.81 19.78 25.69
CA GLU A 242 11.99 19.45 27.11
C GLU A 242 11.92 20.71 27.97
N LEU A 243 12.56 21.78 27.53
CA LEU A 243 12.52 23.06 28.22
C LEU A 243 11.11 23.67 28.22
N ARG A 244 10.41 23.64 27.07
CA ARG A 244 9.05 24.22 26.95
C ARG A 244 8.03 23.58 27.88
N PHE A 245 8.18 22.30 28.19
CA PHE A 245 7.28 21.54 29.04
C PHE A 245 7.87 21.23 30.41
N ALA A 246 8.98 21.87 30.81
CA ALA A 246 9.60 21.74 32.12
C ALA A 246 8.63 22.12 33.24
N ARG A 247 8.67 21.39 34.34
CA ARG A 247 7.90 21.67 35.54
C ARG A 247 8.88 21.93 36.70
N TRP A 248 8.56 22.85 37.57
CA TRP A 248 9.37 23.12 38.76
C TRP A 248 9.56 21.88 39.66
N SER A 249 8.58 20.99 39.67
CA SER A 249 8.66 19.71 40.42
C SER A 249 9.69 18.73 39.87
N GLU A 250 10.23 18.95 38.68
CA GLU A 250 11.29 18.13 38.06
C GLU A 250 12.68 18.58 38.52
N ILE A 251 12.79 19.76 39.17
CA ILE A 251 14.06 20.39 39.52
C ILE A 251 14.29 20.26 41.04
N ASP A 252 15.33 19.50 41.41
CA ASP A 252 15.83 19.42 42.76
C ASP A 252 16.93 20.50 42.94
N PHE A 253 16.58 21.60 43.59
CA PHE A 253 17.52 22.70 43.84
C PHE A 253 18.57 22.36 44.89
N ILE A 254 18.30 21.42 45.79
CA ILE A 254 19.24 21.02 46.85
C ILE A 254 20.39 20.23 46.23
N ASN A 255 20.02 19.20 45.43
CA ASN A 255 20.98 18.32 44.75
C ASN A 255 21.43 18.86 43.41
N ARG A 256 20.86 19.98 42.92
CA ARG A 256 21.11 20.60 41.60
C ARG A 256 20.88 19.64 40.45
N ILE A 257 19.83 18.85 40.55
CA ILE A 257 19.46 17.83 39.53
C ILE A 257 18.14 18.21 38.89
N TRP A 258 18.10 18.20 37.55
CA TRP A 258 16.86 18.23 36.82
C TRP A 258 16.55 16.84 36.26
N THR A 259 15.47 16.24 36.72
CA THR A 259 15.00 14.92 36.27
C THR A 259 13.97 15.09 35.18
N ILE A 260 14.35 14.82 33.93
CA ILE A 260 13.45 14.89 32.75
C ILE A 260 12.71 13.55 32.64
N PRO A 261 11.38 13.47 32.84
CA PRO A 261 10.64 12.23 32.77
C PRO A 261 10.54 11.74 31.30
N ALA A 262 10.61 10.42 31.10
CA ALA A 262 10.51 9.80 29.77
C ALA A 262 9.15 10.07 29.09
N THR A 263 8.09 10.21 29.89
CA THR A 263 6.75 10.56 29.43
C THR A 263 6.20 11.67 30.31
N ARG A 264 5.65 12.72 29.66
CA ARG A 264 4.93 13.79 30.37
C ARG A 264 3.45 13.69 30.04
N GLU A 265 2.61 13.82 31.06
CA GLU A 265 1.17 14.01 30.85
C GLU A 265 0.93 15.28 30.02
N ALA A 266 0.02 15.18 29.06
CA ALA A 266 -0.36 16.33 28.25
C ALA A 266 -0.89 17.46 29.15
N ILE A 267 -0.31 18.66 29.04
CA ILE A 267 -0.82 19.83 29.73
C ILE A 267 -2.12 20.21 29.04
N VAL A 268 -3.24 20.02 29.72
CA VAL A 268 -4.57 20.41 29.22
C VAL A 268 -4.58 21.92 28.99
N GLY A 269 -4.81 22.36 27.73
CA GLY A 269 -4.91 23.78 27.37
C GLY A 269 -3.71 24.37 26.62
N VAL A 270 -2.60 23.67 26.51
CA VAL A 270 -1.51 24.10 25.61
C VAL A 270 -1.74 23.50 24.23
N ARG A 271 -2.28 24.30 23.29
CA ARG A 271 -2.26 23.92 21.87
C ARG A 271 -0.79 23.68 21.49
N ARG A 272 -0.46 22.45 21.06
CA ARG A 272 0.76 22.25 20.28
C ARG A 272 0.66 23.20 19.10
N SER A 273 1.48 24.25 19.08
CA SER A 273 1.68 25.01 17.86
C SER A 273 2.19 23.97 16.85
N GLU A 274 1.41 23.76 15.80
CA GLU A 274 1.86 22.98 14.65
C GLU A 274 3.11 23.69 14.13
N GLU A 275 4.24 23.05 14.31
CA GLU A 275 5.50 23.55 13.76
C GLU A 275 5.42 23.37 12.24
N HIS A 276 5.54 24.47 11.55
CA HIS A 276 5.69 24.56 10.10
C HIS A 276 6.95 23.85 9.59
#